data_935f375b4f8a7547b571378fb147f397
#
_entry.id   935f375b4f8a7547b571378fb147f397
#
_cell.length_a   1.000
_cell.length_b   1.000
_cell.length_c   1.000
_cell.angle_alpha   90.00
_cell.angle_beta   90.00
_cell.angle_gamma   90.00
#
_symmetry.space_group_name_H-M   'P 1'
#
loop_
_entity.id
_entity.type
_entity.pdbx_description
1 polymer ?
#
loop_
_entity_poly.entity_id
_entity_poly.type
_entity_poly.pdbx_seq_one_letter_code
_entity_poly.pdbx_strand_id
1 'polypeptide(L)'
;MKRILCLTLFVVLFGAPAIAATNKAKQSGSTGTGEIGFGVGQSDVNSDTAGIDSAQYIGIRGGYHLNNQWQIEGQLSSSSDSGDISGTSVDTTMRLLMVNGVMNFHPKKKELVPYVMAGIGRADVSVDAAGTSASDNSVAYQIGGGTRVFFGKSKTMAFRADLSLLRDSSFDDSTTLTTVTAGITWKLGGR
;
A
#
# COMPACT_ATOMS: atom_id res chain seq x y z
N MET A 1 -15.35 -14.69 18.60
CA MET A 1 -14.19 -15.61 18.64
C MET A 1 -13.81 -16.17 17.24
N LYS A 2 -13.97 -15.39 16.16
CA LYS A 2 -13.59 -15.83 14.78
C LYS A 2 -12.49 -14.97 14.13
N ARG A 3 -11.87 -14.06 14.87
CA ARG A 3 -10.98 -12.99 14.34
C ARG A 3 -9.47 -13.31 14.35
N ILE A 4 -9.04 -14.49 14.82
CA ILE A 4 -7.60 -14.80 15.02
C ILE A 4 -6.97 -15.52 13.81
N LEU A 5 -7.75 -15.98 12.83
CA LEU A 5 -7.26 -16.88 11.78
C LEU A 5 -6.59 -16.18 10.58
N CYS A 6 -6.83 -14.88 10.36
CA CYS A 6 -6.22 -14.18 9.22
C CYS A 6 -4.83 -13.60 9.49
N LEU A 7 -4.48 -13.35 10.76
CA LEU A 7 -3.19 -12.72 11.10
C LEU A 7 -2.00 -13.69 11.04
N THR A 8 -2.25 -15.01 11.16
CA THR A 8 -1.17 -16.02 11.27
C THR A 8 -0.53 -16.38 9.93
N LEU A 9 -1.17 -16.11 8.80
CA LEU A 9 -0.63 -16.49 7.49
C LEU A 9 0.41 -15.48 6.95
N PHE A 10 0.47 -14.27 7.50
CA PHE A 10 1.31 -13.18 6.98
C PHE A 10 2.71 -13.13 7.61
N VAL A 11 2.91 -13.68 8.80
CA VAL A 11 4.20 -13.64 9.52
C VAL A 11 5.28 -14.52 8.87
N VAL A 12 4.89 -15.52 8.06
CA VAL A 12 5.85 -16.45 7.45
C VAL A 12 6.56 -15.86 6.22
N LEU A 13 6.04 -14.80 5.60
CA LEU A 13 6.64 -14.19 4.40
C LEU A 13 7.71 -13.12 4.72
N PHE A 14 7.77 -12.60 5.94
CA PHE A 14 8.73 -11.56 6.34
C PHE A 14 9.98 -12.08 7.06
N GLY A 15 10.11 -13.39 7.26
CA GLY A 15 11.23 -14.02 7.96
C GLY A 15 12.54 -14.16 7.18
N ALA A 16 12.78 -13.38 6.12
CA ALA A 16 14.07 -13.37 5.46
C ALA A 16 14.94 -12.23 6.03
N PRO A 17 16.12 -12.52 6.63
CA PRO A 17 16.99 -11.46 7.12
C PRO A 17 17.45 -10.60 5.94
N ALA A 18 17.12 -9.32 5.99
CA ALA A 18 17.64 -8.29 5.11
C ALA A 18 19.11 -8.04 5.46
N ILE A 19 20.00 -8.92 5.07
CA ILE A 19 21.43 -8.67 5.09
C ILE A 19 21.77 -8.03 3.75
N ALA A 20 21.91 -6.72 3.75
CA ALA A 20 22.40 -5.93 2.63
C ALA A 20 23.84 -6.32 2.31
N ALA A 21 24.02 -7.21 1.34
CA ALA A 21 25.31 -7.41 0.73
C ALA A 21 25.50 -6.34 -0.36
N THR A 22 26.28 -5.33 -0.08
CA THR A 22 26.87 -4.41 -1.04
C THR A 22 27.75 -5.19 -2.02
N ASN A 23 27.19 -5.60 -3.15
CA ASN A 23 27.99 -6.04 -4.28
C ASN A 23 27.52 -5.30 -5.53
N LYS A 24 28.43 -4.48 -6.08
CA LYS A 24 28.34 -3.86 -7.39
C LYS A 24 28.30 -4.95 -8.48
N ALA A 25 27.18 -5.60 -8.65
CA ALA A 25 26.90 -6.37 -9.85
C ALA A 25 26.29 -5.40 -10.86
N LYS A 26 26.94 -5.29 -12.01
CA LYS A 26 26.48 -4.59 -13.21
C LYS A 26 25.14 -5.21 -13.65
N GLN A 27 24.03 -4.77 -13.08
CA GLN A 27 22.68 -5.23 -13.43
C GLN A 27 22.17 -4.37 -14.58
N SER A 28 22.11 -4.97 -15.74
CA SER A 28 21.34 -4.47 -16.89
C SER A 28 19.87 -4.38 -16.48
N GLY A 29 19.38 -3.12 -16.30
CA GLY A 29 18.34 -3.08 -15.51
C GLY A 29 17.03 -2.52 -15.82
N SER A 30 16.46 -1.81 -14.90
CA SER A 30 15.12 -1.22 -14.94
C SER A 30 15.15 0.29 -15.06
N THR A 31 16.32 0.89 -15.34
CA THR A 31 16.46 2.34 -15.45
C THR A 31 15.60 2.88 -16.59
N GLY A 32 14.73 3.85 -16.29
CA GLY A 32 13.85 4.44 -17.29
C GLY A 32 12.61 3.60 -17.65
N THR A 33 12.29 2.55 -16.88
CA THR A 33 11.08 1.76 -17.11
C THR A 33 9.92 2.26 -16.24
N GLY A 34 8.73 2.35 -16.83
CA GLY A 34 7.49 2.59 -16.13
C GLY A 34 6.95 1.29 -15.50
N GLU A 35 6.11 1.43 -14.52
CA GLU A 35 5.32 0.35 -13.92
C GLU A 35 3.91 0.85 -13.63
N ILE A 36 2.90 0.05 -13.93
CA ILE A 36 1.53 0.30 -13.53
C ILE A 36 1.04 -0.87 -12.70
N GLY A 37 0.24 -0.61 -11.67
CA GLY A 37 -0.28 -1.64 -10.79
C GLY A 37 -1.69 -1.36 -10.32
N PHE A 38 -2.36 -2.44 -9.96
CA PHE A 38 -3.67 -2.45 -9.33
C PHE A 38 -3.60 -3.33 -8.08
N GLY A 39 -4.27 -2.92 -7.00
CA GLY A 39 -4.31 -3.66 -5.75
C GLY A 39 -5.64 -3.53 -5.03
N VAL A 40 -5.99 -4.59 -4.31
CA VAL A 40 -7.12 -4.64 -3.38
C VAL A 40 -6.64 -5.08 -2.02
N GLY A 41 -7.39 -4.77 -0.97
CA GLY A 41 -6.96 -5.12 0.38
C GLY A 41 -7.94 -4.67 1.45
N GLN A 42 -7.41 -4.51 2.64
CA GLN A 42 -8.14 -4.05 3.82
C GLN A 42 -7.31 -3.00 4.56
N SER A 43 -8.01 -2.02 5.10
CA SER A 43 -7.45 -0.98 5.97
C SER A 43 -8.12 -1.05 7.33
N ASP A 44 -7.34 -1.19 8.39
CA ASP A 44 -7.82 -1.18 9.77
C ASP A 44 -7.42 0.15 10.43
N VAL A 45 -8.38 0.81 11.04
CA VAL A 45 -8.16 2.02 11.85
C VAL A 45 -7.79 1.59 13.25
N ASN A 46 -6.60 1.91 13.69
CA ASN A 46 -6.16 1.64 15.07
C ASN A 46 -6.59 2.82 15.96
N SER A 47 -7.89 2.86 16.30
CA SER A 47 -8.43 3.78 17.28
C SER A 47 -9.04 3.00 18.43
N ASP A 48 -8.61 3.28 19.65
CA ASP A 48 -9.16 2.66 20.89
C ASP A 48 -10.64 3.00 21.14
N THR A 49 -11.25 3.85 20.32
CA THR A 49 -12.56 4.46 20.61
C THR A 49 -13.66 4.15 19.61
N ALA A 50 -13.34 3.72 18.40
CA ALA A 50 -14.36 3.47 17.40
C ALA A 50 -14.36 1.99 16.98
N GLY A 51 -15.50 1.33 17.14
CA GLY A 51 -15.73 -0.02 16.61
C GLY A 51 -15.81 -0.02 15.08
N ILE A 52 -14.88 0.66 14.41
CA ILE A 52 -14.75 0.67 12.95
C ILE A 52 -14.07 -0.64 12.57
N ASP A 53 -14.83 -1.50 11.93
CA ASP A 53 -14.31 -2.73 11.33
C ASP A 53 -13.47 -2.40 10.09
N SER A 54 -12.75 -3.37 9.56
CA SER A 54 -11.83 -3.21 8.44
C SER A 54 -12.52 -2.67 7.18
N ALA A 55 -12.06 -1.53 6.68
CA ALA A 55 -12.50 -0.94 5.43
C ALA A 55 -11.93 -1.67 4.21
N GLN A 56 -12.73 -1.83 3.16
CA GLN A 56 -12.25 -2.39 1.89
C GLN A 56 -11.39 -1.36 1.16
N TYR A 57 -10.20 -1.79 0.72
CA TYR A 57 -9.25 -0.98 -0.02
C TYR A 57 -9.18 -1.39 -1.48
N ILE A 58 -9.18 -0.37 -2.36
CA ILE A 58 -8.88 -0.51 -3.80
C ILE A 58 -7.92 0.59 -4.22
N GLY A 59 -6.92 0.28 -5.05
CA GLY A 59 -5.95 1.28 -5.48
C GLY A 59 -5.28 0.98 -6.81
N ILE A 60 -4.85 2.05 -7.49
CA ILE A 60 -4.02 2.03 -8.67
C ILE A 60 -2.70 2.72 -8.37
N ARG A 61 -1.63 2.30 -9.05
CA ARG A 61 -0.28 2.84 -8.86
C ARG A 61 0.41 3.01 -10.20
N GLY A 62 1.19 4.07 -10.31
CA GLY A 62 2.08 4.30 -11.43
C GLY A 62 3.48 4.57 -10.91
N GLY A 63 4.48 3.82 -11.36
CA GLY A 63 5.86 3.92 -10.90
C GLY A 63 6.84 4.20 -12.03
N TYR A 64 7.94 4.87 -11.71
CA TYR A 64 9.05 5.09 -12.59
C TYR A 64 10.36 4.72 -11.91
N HIS A 65 11.09 3.76 -12.49
CA HIS A 65 12.36 3.29 -11.97
C HIS A 65 13.50 4.26 -12.34
N LEU A 66 14.03 4.96 -11.35
CA LEU A 66 15.19 5.84 -11.50
C LEU A 66 16.46 5.01 -11.76
N ASN A 67 16.56 3.89 -11.10
CA ASN A 67 17.61 2.90 -11.26
C ASN A 67 17.11 1.53 -10.74
N ASN A 68 17.98 0.54 -10.65
CA ASN A 68 17.61 -0.80 -10.19
C ASN A 68 17.12 -0.86 -8.75
N GLN A 69 17.47 0.13 -7.92
CA GLN A 69 17.17 0.15 -6.51
C GLN A 69 16.06 1.15 -6.17
N TRP A 70 16.00 2.29 -6.85
CA TRP A 70 15.09 3.37 -6.52
C TRP A 70 14.00 3.54 -7.56
N GLN A 71 12.79 3.75 -7.08
CA GLN A 71 11.59 4.02 -7.87
C GLN A 71 10.81 5.14 -7.20
N ILE A 72 10.21 6.02 -7.99
CA ILE A 72 9.16 6.95 -7.56
C ILE A 72 7.83 6.34 -7.98
N GLU A 73 6.85 6.35 -7.07
CA GLU A 73 5.53 5.76 -7.30
C GLU A 73 4.43 6.75 -6.89
N GLY A 74 3.52 7.06 -7.81
CA GLY A 74 2.25 7.71 -7.53
C GLY A 74 1.19 6.66 -7.20
N GLN A 75 0.33 6.91 -6.23
CA GLN A 75 -0.73 6.01 -5.80
C GLN A 75 -2.03 6.79 -5.64
N LEU A 76 -3.10 6.25 -6.20
CA LEU A 76 -4.48 6.66 -5.97
C LEU A 76 -5.22 5.49 -5.37
N SER A 77 -5.89 5.70 -4.25
CA SER A 77 -6.65 4.63 -3.61
C SER A 77 -7.91 5.16 -2.91
N SER A 78 -8.85 4.25 -2.71
CA SER A 78 -10.06 4.49 -1.96
C SER A 78 -10.27 3.35 -0.97
N SER A 79 -10.64 3.70 0.25
CA SER A 79 -11.11 2.76 1.27
C SER A 79 -12.54 3.15 1.63
N SER A 80 -13.43 2.17 1.75
CA SER A 80 -14.83 2.39 2.14
C SER A 80 -15.24 1.39 3.20
N ASP A 81 -16.00 1.89 4.15
CA ASP A 81 -16.64 1.11 5.20
C ASP A 81 -18.08 1.58 5.39
N SER A 82 -18.97 0.66 5.70
CA SER A 82 -20.38 0.92 5.97
C SER A 82 -20.73 0.27 7.30
N GLY A 83 -21.21 1.07 8.25
CA GLY A 83 -21.59 0.63 9.59
C GLY A 83 -22.96 1.15 10.00
N ASP A 84 -23.60 0.49 10.97
CA ASP A 84 -24.81 0.96 11.63
C ASP A 84 -24.49 1.45 13.03
N ILE A 85 -24.76 2.72 13.29
CA ILE A 85 -24.64 3.31 14.61
C ILE A 85 -26.05 3.65 15.12
N SER A 86 -26.53 2.92 16.12
CA SER A 86 -27.85 3.14 16.74
C SER A 86 -29.02 3.14 15.75
N GLY A 87 -28.97 2.28 14.71
CA GLY A 87 -30.02 2.19 13.68
C GLY A 87 -29.92 3.24 12.57
N THR A 88 -28.82 3.98 12.52
CA THR A 88 -28.50 4.90 11.43
C THR A 88 -27.33 4.35 10.64
N SER A 89 -27.52 4.17 9.32
CA SER A 89 -26.46 3.77 8.41
C SER A 89 -25.45 4.90 8.25
N VAL A 90 -24.18 4.62 8.42
CA VAL A 90 -23.07 5.56 8.27
C VAL A 90 -22.10 4.97 7.25
N ASP A 91 -21.89 5.68 6.15
CA ASP A 91 -20.93 5.34 5.13
C ASP A 91 -19.71 6.25 5.24
N THR A 92 -18.53 5.64 5.39
CA THR A 92 -17.25 6.36 5.44
C THR A 92 -16.43 6.00 4.22
N THR A 93 -15.98 7.01 3.49
CA THR A 93 -15.08 6.83 2.34
C THR A 93 -13.83 7.69 2.53
N MET A 94 -12.67 7.06 2.43
CA MET A 94 -11.38 7.74 2.43
C MET A 94 -10.71 7.58 1.06
N ARG A 95 -10.28 8.68 0.46
CA ARG A 95 -9.52 8.71 -0.80
C ARG A 95 -8.12 9.22 -0.51
N LEU A 96 -7.13 8.58 -1.12
CA LEU A 96 -5.72 8.89 -0.93
C LEU A 96 -5.05 9.16 -2.26
N LEU A 97 -4.31 10.28 -2.32
CA LEU A 97 -3.36 10.59 -3.38
C LEU A 97 -1.97 10.67 -2.74
N MET A 98 -1.07 9.74 -3.09
CA MET A 98 0.25 9.64 -2.49
C MET A 98 1.36 9.68 -3.54
N VAL A 99 2.50 10.21 -3.15
CA VAL A 99 3.78 10.06 -3.86
C VAL A 99 4.77 9.36 -2.92
N ASN A 100 5.28 8.23 -3.36
CA ASN A 100 6.14 7.34 -2.58
C ASN A 100 7.53 7.24 -3.22
N GLY A 101 8.57 7.29 -2.39
CA GLY A 101 9.88 6.77 -2.72
C GLY A 101 9.93 5.29 -2.36
N VAL A 102 10.32 4.45 -3.31
CA VAL A 102 10.40 2.99 -3.13
C VAL A 102 11.83 2.53 -3.30
N MET A 103 12.37 1.84 -2.30
CA MET A 103 13.69 1.23 -2.32
C MET A 103 13.56 -0.28 -2.48
N ASN A 104 14.00 -0.81 -3.61
CA ASN A 104 13.95 -2.22 -3.95
C ASN A 104 15.22 -2.93 -3.50
N PHE A 105 15.06 -4.06 -2.83
CA PHE A 105 16.16 -4.96 -2.47
C PHE A 105 16.25 -6.06 -3.53
N HIS A 106 17.42 -6.21 -4.15
CA HIS A 106 17.62 -7.23 -5.18
C HIS A 106 18.31 -8.46 -4.59
N PRO A 107 17.56 -9.47 -4.16
CA PRO A 107 18.14 -10.74 -3.77
C PRO A 107 18.72 -11.46 -4.98
N LYS A 108 19.58 -12.44 -4.75
CA LYS A 108 20.22 -13.24 -5.81
C LYS A 108 19.21 -13.90 -6.77
N LYS A 109 17.99 -14.18 -6.29
CA LYS A 109 16.87 -14.67 -7.11
C LYS A 109 16.08 -13.49 -7.66
N LYS A 110 16.19 -13.24 -8.96
CA LYS A 110 15.56 -12.11 -9.69
C LYS A 110 14.00 -12.14 -9.70
N GLU A 111 13.39 -13.17 -9.18
CA GLU A 111 11.94 -13.35 -9.22
C GLU A 111 11.23 -12.68 -8.06
N LEU A 112 11.86 -12.66 -6.89
CA LEU A 112 11.32 -12.06 -5.68
C LEU A 112 12.09 -10.77 -5.38
N VAL A 113 11.38 -9.65 -5.30
CA VAL A 113 11.94 -8.32 -5.04
C VAL A 113 11.24 -7.72 -3.82
N PRO A 114 11.82 -7.87 -2.63
CA PRO A 114 11.35 -7.13 -1.46
C PRO A 114 11.64 -5.64 -1.63
N TYR A 115 10.84 -4.80 -0.98
CA TYR A 115 11.05 -3.35 -0.99
C TYR A 115 10.49 -2.72 0.29
N VAL A 116 10.95 -1.51 0.55
CA VAL A 116 10.36 -0.59 1.51
C VAL A 116 9.92 0.68 0.78
N MET A 117 8.93 1.36 1.31
CA MET A 117 8.43 2.61 0.75
C MET A 117 8.15 3.61 1.86
N ALA A 118 8.32 4.89 1.53
CA ALA A 118 7.89 6.01 2.34
C ALA A 118 7.34 7.10 1.41
N GLY A 119 6.29 7.79 1.85
CA GLY A 119 5.64 8.78 1.02
C GLY A 119 4.86 9.82 1.79
N ILE A 120 4.43 10.81 1.03
CA ILE A 120 3.59 11.92 1.48
C ILE A 120 2.49 12.12 0.46
N GLY A 121 1.35 12.59 0.93
CA GLY A 121 0.21 12.84 0.05
C GLY A 121 -0.93 13.55 0.75
N ARG A 122 -2.10 13.37 0.20
CA ARG A 122 -3.34 13.95 0.68
C ARG A 122 -4.37 12.84 0.91
N ALA A 123 -5.04 12.93 2.04
CA ALA A 123 -6.22 12.15 2.37
C ALA A 123 -7.46 13.05 2.28
N ASP A 124 -8.50 12.58 1.61
CA ASP A 124 -9.82 13.17 1.60
C ASP A 124 -10.78 12.16 2.25
N VAL A 125 -11.35 12.52 3.38
CA VAL A 125 -12.30 11.69 4.15
C VAL A 125 -13.69 12.28 3.98
N SER A 126 -14.65 11.43 3.59
CA SER A 126 -16.06 11.79 3.51
C SER A 126 -16.87 10.85 4.39
N VAL A 127 -17.77 11.41 5.17
CA VAL A 127 -18.70 10.68 6.04
C VAL A 127 -20.12 11.08 5.67
N ASP A 128 -20.94 10.12 5.30
CA ASP A 128 -22.34 10.27 4.98
C ASP A 128 -23.19 9.59 6.05
N ALA A 129 -24.01 10.38 6.76
CA ALA A 129 -24.90 9.90 7.80
C ALA A 129 -26.26 10.61 7.73
N ALA A 130 -27.36 9.86 7.66
CA ALA A 130 -28.74 10.36 7.72
C ALA A 130 -29.04 11.56 6.78
N GLY A 131 -28.43 11.58 5.58
CA GLY A 131 -28.62 12.66 4.59
C GLY A 131 -27.78 13.92 4.83
N THR A 132 -26.83 13.86 5.77
CA THR A 132 -25.83 14.92 6.00
C THR A 132 -24.47 14.38 5.61
N SER A 133 -23.75 15.10 4.72
CA SER A 133 -22.39 14.77 4.31
C SER A 133 -21.40 15.76 4.91
N ALA A 134 -20.32 15.25 5.47
CA ALA A 134 -19.16 16.03 5.90
C ALA A 134 -17.92 15.53 5.19
N SER A 135 -17.05 16.45 4.76
CA SER A 135 -15.78 16.10 4.14
C SER A 135 -14.64 16.93 4.73
N ASP A 136 -13.52 16.29 4.96
CA ASP A 136 -12.28 16.93 5.40
C ASP A 136 -11.09 16.43 4.58
N ASN A 137 -10.05 17.25 4.49
CA ASN A 137 -8.85 16.90 3.77
C ASN A 137 -7.59 17.24 4.57
N SER A 138 -6.60 16.38 4.46
CA SER A 138 -5.40 16.46 5.28
C SER A 138 -4.15 16.00 4.55
N VAL A 139 -3.02 16.33 5.15
CA VAL A 139 -1.74 15.76 4.74
C VAL A 139 -1.58 14.38 5.35
N ALA A 140 -1.25 13.41 4.51
CA ALA A 140 -1.03 12.02 4.92
C ALA A 140 0.44 11.63 4.70
N TYR A 141 0.97 10.85 5.64
CA TYR A 141 2.30 10.26 5.58
C TYR A 141 2.15 8.74 5.56
N GLN A 142 2.91 8.08 4.69
CA GLN A 142 2.88 6.63 4.56
C GLN A 142 4.28 6.06 4.73
N ILE A 143 4.38 4.96 5.47
CA ILE A 143 5.56 4.10 5.50
C ILE A 143 5.09 2.66 5.33
N GLY A 144 5.86 1.86 4.60
CA GLY A 144 5.47 0.48 4.38
C GLY A 144 6.56 -0.34 3.72
N GLY A 145 6.19 -1.56 3.42
CA GLY A 145 7.05 -2.49 2.70
C GLY A 145 6.24 -3.62 2.10
N GLY A 146 6.88 -4.35 1.22
CA GLY A 146 6.22 -5.44 0.54
C GLY A 146 7.16 -6.28 -0.28
N THR A 147 6.58 -7.08 -1.13
CA THR A 147 7.33 -7.92 -2.06
C THR A 147 6.63 -7.98 -3.41
N ARG A 148 7.43 -8.06 -4.47
CA ARG A 148 7.00 -8.35 -5.83
C ARG A 148 7.54 -9.71 -6.23
N VAL A 149 6.67 -10.57 -6.76
CA VAL A 149 7.03 -11.89 -7.30
C VAL A 149 6.79 -11.87 -8.79
N PHE A 150 7.87 -11.72 -9.57
CA PHE A 150 7.80 -11.66 -11.02
C PHE A 150 7.56 -13.05 -11.61
N PHE A 151 6.61 -13.14 -12.54
CA PHE A 151 6.22 -14.37 -13.21
C PHE A 151 6.17 -14.21 -14.73
N GLY A 152 6.03 -15.35 -15.43
CA GLY A 152 6.05 -15.40 -16.90
C GLY A 152 7.47 -15.36 -17.48
N LYS A 153 7.60 -15.72 -18.77
CA LYS A 153 8.89 -15.79 -19.46
C LYS A 153 9.56 -14.44 -19.60
N SER A 154 8.78 -13.38 -19.83
CA SER A 154 9.26 -12.00 -19.97
C SER A 154 9.52 -11.29 -18.65
N LYS A 155 9.02 -11.83 -17.52
CA LYS A 155 9.10 -11.20 -16.18
C LYS A 155 8.63 -9.73 -16.16
N THR A 156 7.64 -9.42 -16.98
CA THR A 156 7.02 -8.09 -17.06
C THR A 156 5.87 -7.93 -16.07
N MET A 157 5.34 -9.03 -15.58
CA MET A 157 4.24 -9.05 -14.62
C MET A 157 4.74 -9.53 -13.25
N ALA A 158 4.19 -8.97 -12.18
CA ALA A 158 4.47 -9.43 -10.83
C ALA A 158 3.20 -9.42 -9.97
N PHE A 159 3.08 -10.42 -9.11
CA PHE A 159 2.24 -10.30 -7.92
C PHE A 159 2.93 -9.40 -6.92
N ARG A 160 2.14 -8.55 -6.27
CA ARG A 160 2.59 -7.62 -5.26
C ARG A 160 1.77 -7.80 -3.99
N ALA A 161 2.44 -7.82 -2.85
CA ALA A 161 1.83 -7.79 -1.54
C ALA A 161 2.50 -6.71 -0.69
N ASP A 162 1.69 -5.88 -0.03
CA ASP A 162 2.13 -4.73 0.76
C ASP A 162 1.54 -4.75 2.16
N LEU A 163 2.30 -4.25 3.10
CA LEU A 163 1.85 -3.78 4.40
C LEU A 163 2.30 -2.32 4.54
N SER A 164 1.38 -1.43 4.87
CA SER A 164 1.68 -0.02 5.10
C SER A 164 0.95 0.55 6.31
N LEU A 165 1.60 1.51 6.92
CA LEU A 165 1.06 2.36 7.97
C LEU A 165 0.89 3.76 7.38
N LEU A 166 -0.32 4.28 7.47
CA LEU A 166 -0.65 5.64 7.08
C LEU A 166 -0.95 6.43 8.35
N ARG A 167 -0.36 7.60 8.46
CA ARG A 167 -0.66 8.56 9.50
C ARG A 167 -1.28 9.80 8.87
N ASP A 168 -2.45 10.15 9.35
CA ASP A 168 -3.17 11.35 8.95
C ASP A 168 -2.97 12.45 10.01
N SER A 169 -2.81 13.71 9.56
CA SER A 169 -2.61 14.88 10.41
C SER A 169 -3.88 15.72 10.60
N SER A 170 -5.06 15.25 10.17
CA SER A 170 -6.30 16.05 10.15
C SER A 170 -6.94 16.27 11.51
N PHE A 171 -6.73 15.40 12.46
CA PHE A 171 -7.35 15.49 13.77
C PHE A 171 -6.30 15.76 14.84
N ASP A 172 -6.66 16.49 15.87
CA ASP A 172 -5.85 16.75 17.06
C ASP A 172 -5.31 15.43 17.68
N ASP A 173 -5.99 14.32 17.40
CA ASP A 173 -5.54 12.95 17.66
C ASP A 173 -5.12 12.29 16.33
N SER A 174 -3.81 12.09 16.16
CA SER A 174 -3.25 11.44 14.98
C SER A 174 -3.78 10.01 14.82
N THR A 175 -4.55 9.78 13.76
CA THR A 175 -5.07 8.46 13.42
C THR A 175 -4.04 7.68 12.62
N THR A 176 -3.80 6.43 13.01
CA THR A 176 -2.92 5.52 12.28
C THR A 176 -3.75 4.42 11.63
N LEU A 177 -3.65 4.31 10.31
CA LEU A 177 -4.28 3.22 9.56
C LEU A 177 -3.23 2.19 9.17
N THR A 178 -3.56 0.93 9.41
CA THR A 178 -2.78 -0.21 8.91
C THR A 178 -3.48 -0.76 7.68
N THR A 179 -2.76 -0.82 6.55
CA THR A 179 -3.32 -1.31 5.29
C THR A 179 -2.53 -2.52 4.79
N VAL A 180 -3.24 -3.60 4.48
CA VAL A 180 -2.70 -4.81 3.85
C VAL A 180 -3.29 -4.92 2.46
N THR A 181 -2.45 -5.01 1.43
CA THR A 181 -2.91 -5.11 0.04
C THR A 181 -2.24 -6.24 -0.71
N ALA A 182 -2.96 -6.76 -1.69
CA ALA A 182 -2.44 -7.68 -2.70
C ALA A 182 -2.86 -7.18 -4.09
N GLY A 183 -2.01 -7.40 -5.09
CA GLY A 183 -2.27 -6.88 -6.42
C GLY A 183 -1.37 -7.43 -7.50
N ILE A 184 -1.48 -6.83 -8.68
CA ILE A 184 -0.67 -7.16 -9.85
C ILE A 184 -0.04 -5.88 -10.37
N THR A 185 1.21 -5.99 -10.81
CA THR A 185 1.93 -4.90 -11.47
C THR A 185 2.46 -5.34 -12.83
N TRP A 186 2.54 -4.39 -13.76
CA TRP A 186 3.09 -4.58 -15.11
C TRP A 186 4.20 -3.56 -15.36
N LYS A 187 5.34 -4.02 -15.82
CA LYS A 187 6.42 -3.15 -16.32
C LYS A 187 6.07 -2.67 -17.72
N LEU A 188 6.16 -1.37 -17.92
CA LEU A 188 5.90 -0.67 -19.18
C LEU A 188 7.25 -0.24 -19.77
N GLY A 189 7.65 -0.84 -20.89
CA GLY A 189 8.94 -0.51 -21.51
C GLY A 189 10.12 -1.12 -20.77
N GLY A 190 11.05 -1.63 -21.52
CA GLY A 190 12.27 -2.29 -21.08
C GLY A 190 12.63 -3.33 -22.14
N ARG A 191 13.45 -2.92 -23.06
CA ARG A 191 14.19 -3.85 -23.94
C ARG A 191 15.47 -4.29 -23.26
#